data_94429c9881f69f07444851096ea0e42b
#
_entry.id   94429c9881f69f07444851096ea0e42b
#
_cell.length_a   1.000
_cell.length_b   1.000
_cell.length_c   1.000
_cell.angle_alpha   90.00
_cell.angle_beta   90.00
_cell.angle_gamma   90.00
#
_symmetry.space_group_name_H-M   'P 1'
#
loop_
_entity.id
_entity.type
_entity.pdbx_description
1 polymer ?
#
loop_
_entity_poly.entity_id
_entity_poly.type
_entity_poly.pdbx_seq_one_letter_code
_entity_poly.pdbx_strand_id
1 'polypeptide(L)'
;ETMGREFLEQPLPTKLGIVVVALAFLFNITMTVLKGKKTSISIVLLVGLWGLAVFFLFAFYNPVNVVLDKFFWWWTVHLWVEGVWELILGSFLAFVLIKTTGVDREVIEKWLYVIVTLTLITGIIGTGHHYFWIGTPEYWQWWGSIFSALEPIPFFAMTVFAFNMVNRRRREHPNKAAVLWALGTGVMAFLGAGVWGFLHTL
;
A
#
# COMPACT_ATOMS: atom_id res chain seq x y z
N GLU A 1 -18.93 21.90 6.59
CA GLU A 1 -19.33 21.48 5.24
C GLU A 1 -18.36 20.37 4.78
N THR A 2 -18.91 19.25 4.40
CA THR A 2 -18.16 18.18 3.77
C THR A 2 -17.98 18.54 2.29
N MET A 3 -16.77 18.45 1.79
CA MET A 3 -16.46 18.86 0.41
C MET A 3 -16.86 17.84 -0.65
N GLY A 4 -17.58 16.78 -0.26
CA GLY A 4 -18.02 15.74 -1.19
C GLY A 4 -16.90 14.93 -1.86
N ARG A 5 -15.72 14.90 -1.23
CA ARG A 5 -14.58 14.11 -1.69
C ARG A 5 -14.43 12.91 -0.78
N GLU A 6 -14.85 11.77 -1.23
CA GLU A 6 -14.77 10.50 -0.52
C GLU A 6 -13.34 10.25 0.01
N PHE A 7 -13.23 9.88 1.28
CA PHE A 7 -11.98 9.73 2.05
C PHE A 7 -11.19 11.03 2.35
N LEU A 8 -11.55 12.16 1.75
CA LEU A 8 -10.89 13.46 1.94
C LEU A 8 -11.85 14.56 2.44
N GLU A 9 -12.98 14.16 3.04
CA GLU A 9 -14.07 15.08 3.46
C GLU A 9 -13.75 15.88 4.72
N GLN A 10 -12.66 15.59 5.41
CA GLN A 10 -12.35 16.22 6.70
C GLN A 10 -12.29 17.74 6.57
N PRO A 11 -12.89 18.48 7.51
CA PRO A 11 -12.78 19.94 7.55
C PRO A 11 -11.32 20.39 7.67
N LEU A 12 -11.01 21.60 7.20
CA LEU A 12 -9.65 22.14 7.21
C LEU A 12 -8.97 22.04 8.60
N PRO A 13 -9.60 22.38 9.73
CA PRO A 13 -8.96 22.25 11.04
C PRO A 13 -8.53 20.79 11.35
N THR A 14 -9.38 19.83 10.98
CA THR A 14 -9.08 18.40 11.16
C THR A 14 -7.92 17.96 10.26
N LYS A 15 -7.89 18.38 8.99
CA LYS A 15 -6.77 18.11 8.08
C LYS A 15 -5.45 18.66 8.62
N LEU A 16 -5.46 19.88 9.16
CA LEU A 16 -4.26 20.47 9.79
C LEU A 16 -3.84 19.67 11.04
N GLY A 17 -4.80 19.25 11.86
CA GLY A 17 -4.52 18.37 13.00
C GLY A 17 -3.90 17.05 12.57
N ILE A 18 -4.39 16.42 11.51
CA ILE A 18 -3.82 15.20 10.95
C ILE A 18 -2.37 15.42 10.51
N VAL A 19 -2.07 16.53 9.84
CA VAL A 19 -0.68 16.86 9.43
C VAL A 19 0.24 16.97 10.64
N VAL A 20 -0.17 17.68 11.70
CA VAL A 20 0.63 17.83 12.92
C VAL A 20 0.91 16.47 13.56
N VAL A 21 -0.12 15.65 13.74
CA VAL A 21 0.02 14.32 14.33
C VAL A 21 0.89 13.40 13.45
N ALA A 22 0.68 13.43 12.13
CA ALA A 22 1.48 12.65 11.19
C ALA A 22 2.96 13.05 11.23
N LEU A 23 3.27 14.34 11.27
CA LEU A 23 4.65 14.81 11.37
C LEU A 23 5.31 14.40 12.67
N ALA A 24 4.61 14.51 13.81
CA ALA A 24 5.13 14.06 15.11
C ALA A 24 5.38 12.54 15.11
N PHE A 25 4.46 11.75 14.56
CA PHE A 25 4.61 10.31 14.40
C PHE A 25 5.79 9.96 13.49
N LEU A 26 5.88 10.58 12.32
CA LEU A 26 6.96 10.36 11.37
C LEU A 26 8.32 10.76 11.92
N PHE A 27 8.39 11.85 12.67
CA PHE A 27 9.62 12.23 13.37
C PHE A 27 10.07 11.11 14.33
N ASN A 28 9.16 10.60 15.15
CA ASN A 28 9.45 9.51 16.09
C ASN A 28 9.95 8.25 15.38
N ILE A 29 9.22 7.78 14.35
CA ILE A 29 9.57 6.58 13.59
C ILE A 29 10.88 6.77 12.83
N THR A 30 11.08 7.93 12.19
CA THR A 30 12.30 8.25 11.46
C THR A 30 13.51 8.19 12.37
N MET A 31 13.43 8.86 13.54
CA MET A 31 14.52 8.84 14.52
C MET A 31 14.79 7.44 15.06
N THR A 32 13.75 6.63 15.24
CA THR A 32 13.88 5.22 15.65
C THR A 32 14.63 4.39 14.60
N VAL A 33 14.25 4.53 13.33
CA VAL A 33 14.90 3.81 12.22
C VAL A 33 16.34 4.28 12.03
N LEU A 34 16.59 5.60 12.08
CA LEU A 34 17.94 6.16 11.88
C LEU A 34 18.92 5.79 13.01
N LYS A 35 18.44 5.72 14.26
CA LYS A 35 19.25 5.32 15.42
C LYS A 35 19.39 3.81 15.56
N GLY A 36 18.45 3.04 15.00
CA GLY A 36 18.47 1.59 15.04
C GLY A 36 19.29 0.94 13.92
N LYS A 37 19.25 -0.39 13.88
CA LYS A 37 19.83 -1.16 12.77
C LYS A 37 18.95 -0.99 11.52
N LYS A 38 19.49 -0.32 10.51
CA LYS A 38 18.81 -0.15 9.22
C LYS A 38 18.70 -1.49 8.49
N THR A 39 17.50 -1.87 8.14
CA THR A 39 17.20 -3.07 7.35
C THR A 39 16.32 -2.67 6.19
N SER A 40 16.28 -3.47 5.12
CA SER A 40 15.41 -3.23 3.98
C SER A 40 13.95 -3.09 4.41
N ILE A 41 13.50 -3.93 5.33
CA ILE A 41 12.12 -3.88 5.87
C ILE A 41 11.84 -2.54 6.56
N SER A 42 12.75 -2.07 7.42
CA SER A 42 12.53 -0.80 8.13
C SER A 42 12.59 0.41 7.21
N ILE A 43 13.39 0.34 6.14
CA ILE A 43 13.47 1.41 5.14
C ILE A 43 12.22 1.44 4.26
N VAL A 44 11.77 0.28 3.75
CA VAL A 44 10.54 0.20 2.96
C VAL A 44 9.34 0.68 3.77
N LEU A 45 9.23 0.26 5.05
CA LEU A 45 8.19 0.75 5.96
C LEU A 45 8.26 2.28 6.12
N LEU A 46 9.44 2.83 6.33
CA LEU A 46 9.62 4.27 6.50
C LEU A 46 9.24 5.04 5.23
N VAL A 47 9.63 4.55 4.05
CA VAL A 47 9.25 5.13 2.75
C VAL A 47 7.73 5.10 2.58
N GLY A 48 7.07 3.99 2.88
CA GLY A 48 5.61 3.90 2.84
C GLY A 48 4.92 4.90 3.77
N LEU A 49 5.39 5.02 5.02
CA LEU A 49 4.82 5.98 5.99
C LEU A 49 5.03 7.44 5.56
N TRP A 50 6.21 7.79 5.04
CA TRP A 50 6.44 9.13 4.47
C TRP A 50 5.60 9.35 3.22
N GLY A 51 5.44 8.34 2.38
CA GLY A 51 4.55 8.40 1.21
C GLY A 51 3.11 8.73 1.60
N LEU A 52 2.58 8.10 2.67
CA LEU A 52 1.24 8.45 3.19
C LEU A 52 1.11 9.93 3.51
N ALA A 53 2.10 10.51 4.20
CA ALA A 53 2.06 11.92 4.58
C ALA A 53 2.20 12.85 3.37
N VAL A 54 3.10 12.52 2.44
CA VAL A 54 3.32 13.33 1.22
C VAL A 54 2.05 13.34 0.36
N PHE A 55 1.43 12.18 0.12
CA PHE A 55 0.20 12.13 -0.66
C PHE A 55 -0.97 12.79 0.06
N PHE A 56 -1.01 12.81 1.40
CA PHE A 56 -2.04 13.55 2.13
C PHE A 56 -2.03 15.06 1.83
N LEU A 57 -0.87 15.63 1.49
CA LEU A 57 -0.80 17.05 1.14
C LEU A 57 -1.66 17.42 -0.05
N PHE A 58 -1.90 16.50 -0.98
CA PHE A 58 -2.82 16.71 -2.10
C PHE A 58 -4.30 16.83 -1.68
N ALA A 59 -4.66 16.41 -0.47
CA ALA A 59 -5.98 16.64 0.10
C ALA A 59 -6.32 18.14 0.30
N PHE A 60 -5.30 19.01 0.25
CA PHE A 60 -5.44 20.46 0.32
C PHE A 60 -5.58 21.13 -1.07
N TYR A 61 -5.32 20.38 -2.14
CA TYR A 61 -5.45 20.89 -3.50
C TYR A 61 -6.92 20.84 -3.95
N ASN A 62 -7.51 21.98 -4.21
CA ASN A 62 -8.93 22.14 -4.54
C ASN A 62 -9.09 22.93 -5.84
N PRO A 63 -8.84 22.34 -7.02
CA PRO A 63 -9.03 23.03 -8.29
C PRO A 63 -10.50 23.30 -8.58
N VAL A 64 -10.79 24.41 -9.24
CA VAL A 64 -12.16 24.79 -9.66
C VAL A 64 -12.69 23.87 -10.77
N ASN A 65 -11.80 23.36 -11.61
CA ASN A 65 -12.15 22.43 -12.68
C ASN A 65 -12.50 21.06 -12.12
N VAL A 66 -13.71 20.59 -12.35
CA VAL A 66 -14.24 19.34 -11.80
C VAL A 66 -13.45 18.11 -12.25
N VAL A 67 -12.96 18.09 -13.50
CA VAL A 67 -12.15 16.98 -14.02
C VAL A 67 -10.81 16.91 -13.30
N LEU A 68 -10.12 18.06 -13.16
CA LEU A 68 -8.87 18.13 -12.40
C LEU A 68 -9.07 17.80 -10.93
N ASP A 69 -10.17 18.23 -10.35
CA ASP A 69 -10.51 17.93 -8.97
C ASP A 69 -10.64 16.42 -8.74
N LYS A 70 -11.42 15.75 -9.56
CA LYS A 70 -11.62 14.30 -9.50
C LYS A 70 -10.34 13.53 -9.83
N PHE A 71 -9.55 14.01 -10.80
CA PHE A 71 -8.28 13.41 -11.16
C PHE A 71 -7.31 13.38 -9.97
N PHE A 72 -7.03 14.53 -9.33
CA PHE A 72 -6.10 14.60 -8.21
C PHE A 72 -6.65 14.01 -6.92
N TRP A 73 -7.96 14.07 -6.71
CA TRP A 73 -8.61 13.39 -5.60
C TRP A 73 -8.38 11.87 -5.67
N TRP A 74 -8.74 11.25 -6.77
CA TRP A 74 -8.60 9.80 -6.94
C TRP A 74 -7.13 9.38 -7.05
N TRP A 75 -6.28 10.19 -7.65
CA TRP A 75 -4.84 9.94 -7.64
C TRP A 75 -4.29 9.85 -6.21
N THR A 76 -4.69 10.75 -5.33
CA THR A 76 -4.30 10.73 -3.91
C THR A 76 -4.80 9.49 -3.20
N VAL A 77 -6.10 9.20 -3.31
CA VAL A 77 -6.74 8.08 -2.60
C VAL A 77 -6.20 6.74 -3.11
N HIS A 78 -6.07 6.57 -4.42
CA HIS A 78 -5.53 5.36 -5.02
C HIS A 78 -4.09 5.11 -4.60
N LEU A 79 -3.21 6.11 -4.69
CA LEU A 79 -1.82 5.93 -4.26
C LEU A 79 -1.67 5.69 -2.76
N TRP A 80 -2.61 6.13 -1.96
CA TRP A 80 -2.65 5.72 -0.56
C TRP A 80 -2.90 4.24 -0.40
N VAL A 81 -3.93 3.72 -1.07
CA VAL A 81 -4.37 2.33 -0.90
C VAL A 81 -3.47 1.38 -1.68
N GLU A 82 -3.30 1.59 -2.97
CA GLU A 82 -2.68 0.63 -3.89
C GLU A 82 -1.20 0.98 -4.21
N GLY A 83 -0.66 1.96 -3.54
CA GLY A 83 0.75 2.30 -3.59
C GLY A 83 1.39 2.14 -2.22
N VAL A 84 1.31 3.17 -1.39
CA VAL A 84 2.10 3.23 -0.15
C VAL A 84 1.57 2.32 0.96
N TRP A 85 0.26 2.08 1.04
CA TRP A 85 -0.31 1.17 2.04
C TRP A 85 0.15 -0.27 1.83
N GLU A 86 0.33 -0.66 0.59
CA GLU A 86 0.88 -1.99 0.26
C GLU A 86 2.35 -2.13 0.63
N LEU A 87 3.16 -1.08 0.53
CA LEU A 87 4.54 -1.07 1.03
C LEU A 87 4.58 -1.32 2.54
N ILE A 88 3.67 -0.67 3.26
CA ILE A 88 3.52 -0.83 4.71
C ILE A 88 3.09 -2.25 5.04
N LEU A 89 2.05 -2.76 4.36
CA LEU A 89 1.54 -4.11 4.56
C LEU A 89 2.60 -5.18 4.26
N GLY A 90 3.30 -5.06 3.14
CA GLY A 90 4.39 -5.96 2.76
C GLY A 90 5.53 -5.97 3.79
N SER A 91 5.88 -4.80 4.32
CA SER A 91 6.90 -4.66 5.37
C SER A 91 6.49 -5.31 6.68
N PHE A 92 5.24 -5.11 7.12
CA PHE A 92 4.72 -5.78 8.32
C PHE A 92 4.64 -7.30 8.14
N LEU A 93 4.16 -7.77 7.00
CA LEU A 93 4.12 -9.20 6.68
C LEU A 93 5.53 -9.81 6.73
N ALA A 94 6.50 -9.18 6.09
CA ALA A 94 7.89 -9.60 6.11
C ALA A 94 8.44 -9.65 7.54
N PHE A 95 8.18 -8.64 8.36
CA PHE A 95 8.61 -8.59 9.75
C PHE A 95 8.00 -9.73 10.59
N VAL A 96 6.70 -9.95 10.47
CA VAL A 96 5.99 -11.04 11.17
C VAL A 96 6.55 -12.39 10.76
N LEU A 97 6.79 -12.60 9.46
CA LEU A 97 7.32 -13.87 8.95
C LEU A 97 8.75 -14.14 9.44
N ILE A 98 9.63 -13.12 9.52
CA ILE A 98 10.96 -13.29 10.15
C ILE A 98 10.80 -13.77 11.59
N LYS A 99 9.91 -13.18 12.36
CA LYS A 99 9.73 -13.50 13.77
C LYS A 99 9.12 -14.88 13.99
N THR A 100 8.17 -15.27 13.15
CA THR A 100 7.38 -16.50 13.34
C THR A 100 8.01 -17.73 12.71
N THR A 101 8.73 -17.59 11.59
CA THR A 101 9.24 -18.74 10.83
C THR A 101 10.71 -19.06 11.10
N GLY A 102 11.51 -18.07 11.47
CA GLY A 102 12.95 -18.20 11.62
C GLY A 102 13.69 -18.39 10.29
N VAL A 103 13.05 -18.14 9.15
CA VAL A 103 13.69 -18.13 7.83
C VAL A 103 14.68 -16.98 7.76
N ASP A 104 15.76 -17.16 6.98
CA ASP A 104 16.80 -16.16 6.84
C ASP A 104 16.24 -14.85 6.30
N ARG A 105 16.65 -13.75 6.93
CA ARG A 105 16.21 -12.39 6.58
C ARG A 105 16.46 -12.09 5.10
N GLU A 106 17.58 -12.49 4.53
CA GLU A 106 17.91 -12.23 3.14
C GLU A 106 16.87 -12.81 2.17
N VAL A 107 16.35 -14.00 2.46
CA VAL A 107 15.29 -14.62 1.64
C VAL A 107 14.00 -13.80 1.72
N ILE A 108 13.65 -13.34 2.91
CA ILE A 108 12.44 -12.54 3.14
C ILE A 108 12.57 -11.15 2.49
N GLU A 109 13.74 -10.53 2.58
CA GLU A 109 14.00 -9.22 1.95
C GLU A 109 13.96 -9.30 0.41
N LYS A 110 14.45 -10.39 -0.19
CA LYS A 110 14.32 -10.61 -1.64
C LYS A 110 12.85 -10.68 -2.08
N TRP A 111 12.02 -11.39 -1.34
CA TRP A 111 10.58 -11.43 -1.59
C TRP A 111 9.92 -10.06 -1.43
N LEU A 112 10.32 -9.31 -0.40
CA LEU A 112 9.81 -7.95 -0.18
C LEU A 112 10.12 -7.04 -1.38
N TYR A 113 11.34 -7.10 -1.94
CA TYR A 113 11.68 -6.32 -3.13
C TYR A 113 10.84 -6.70 -4.35
N VAL A 114 10.56 -7.99 -4.56
CA VAL A 114 9.66 -8.43 -5.63
C VAL A 114 8.27 -7.83 -5.46
N ILE A 115 7.70 -7.95 -4.25
CA ILE A 115 6.38 -7.40 -3.93
C ILE A 115 6.34 -5.89 -4.15
N VAL A 116 7.29 -5.15 -3.58
CA VAL A 116 7.38 -3.69 -3.71
C VAL A 116 7.47 -3.25 -5.18
N THR A 117 8.29 -3.94 -5.98
CA THR A 117 8.44 -3.62 -7.40
C THR A 117 7.14 -3.84 -8.16
N LEU A 118 6.49 -4.98 -7.95
CA LEU A 118 5.21 -5.30 -8.60
C LEU A 118 4.12 -4.29 -8.20
N THR A 119 3.99 -4.02 -6.89
CA THR A 119 3.04 -3.03 -6.36
C THR A 119 3.23 -1.64 -6.95
N LEU A 120 4.46 -1.14 -7.02
CA LEU A 120 4.71 0.19 -7.60
C LEU A 120 4.43 0.24 -9.10
N ILE A 121 4.70 -0.83 -9.84
CA ILE A 121 4.40 -0.89 -11.28
C ILE A 121 2.88 -0.90 -11.50
N THR A 122 2.15 -1.75 -10.82
CA THR A 122 0.70 -1.86 -11.02
C THR A 122 -0.06 -0.71 -10.36
N GLY A 123 0.28 -0.35 -9.12
CA GLY A 123 -0.45 0.64 -8.35
C GLY A 123 -0.34 2.06 -8.89
N ILE A 124 0.84 2.51 -9.36
CA ILE A 124 0.98 3.90 -9.85
C ILE A 124 0.16 4.12 -11.12
N ILE A 125 0.29 3.22 -12.12
CA ILE A 125 -0.40 3.39 -13.41
C ILE A 125 -1.84 2.89 -13.33
N GLY A 126 -2.13 1.92 -12.46
CA GLY A 126 -3.47 1.40 -12.17
C GLY A 126 -4.46 2.45 -11.69
N THR A 127 -3.98 3.62 -11.18
CA THR A 127 -4.83 4.77 -10.86
C THR A 127 -5.84 5.09 -11.97
N GLY A 128 -5.53 4.77 -13.21
CA GLY A 128 -6.41 4.99 -14.37
C GLY A 128 -7.80 4.36 -14.24
N HIS A 129 -7.98 3.31 -13.43
CA HIS A 129 -9.30 2.70 -13.24
C HIS A 129 -10.30 3.63 -12.49
N HIS A 130 -9.81 4.64 -11.77
CA HIS A 130 -10.64 5.69 -11.18
C HIS A 130 -11.03 6.79 -12.18
N TYR A 131 -10.51 6.74 -13.40
CA TYR A 131 -10.67 7.83 -14.38
C TYR A 131 -11.66 7.53 -15.49
N PHE A 132 -12.29 6.35 -15.48
CA PHE A 132 -13.20 5.91 -16.55
C PHE A 132 -14.41 6.83 -16.76
N TRP A 133 -14.85 7.51 -15.70
CA TRP A 133 -16.10 8.28 -15.70
C TRP A 133 -15.92 9.79 -15.49
N ILE A 134 -14.69 10.30 -15.45
CA ILE A 134 -14.43 11.67 -15.04
C ILE A 134 -14.01 12.60 -16.19
N GLY A 135 -14.00 12.11 -17.43
CA GLY A 135 -13.69 12.92 -18.59
C GLY A 135 -12.19 13.14 -18.83
N THR A 136 -11.35 12.25 -18.36
CA THR A 136 -9.92 12.24 -18.67
C THR A 136 -9.65 11.75 -20.10
N PRO A 137 -8.45 12.02 -20.67
CA PRO A 137 -8.07 11.47 -21.98
C PRO A 137 -8.19 9.95 -22.03
N GLU A 138 -8.59 9.43 -23.19
CA GLU A 138 -8.89 8.00 -23.42
C GLU A 138 -7.73 7.06 -23.05
N TYR A 139 -6.49 7.50 -23.20
CA TYR A 139 -5.34 6.64 -22.85
C TYR A 139 -5.34 6.22 -21.36
N TRP A 140 -5.97 6.99 -20.46
CA TRP A 140 -6.11 6.60 -19.06
C TRP A 140 -7.06 5.41 -18.87
N GLN A 141 -8.05 5.25 -19.74
CA GLN A 141 -8.95 4.08 -19.72
C GLN A 141 -8.17 2.81 -20.08
N TRP A 142 -7.33 2.89 -21.12
CA TRP A 142 -6.46 1.78 -21.51
C TRP A 142 -5.44 1.42 -20.41
N TRP A 143 -4.70 2.40 -19.93
CA TRP A 143 -3.70 2.17 -18.89
C TRP A 143 -4.34 1.68 -17.58
N GLY A 144 -5.44 2.29 -17.17
CA GLY A 144 -6.20 1.86 -16.00
C GLY A 144 -6.62 0.40 -16.12
N SER A 145 -7.24 -0.01 -17.23
CA SER A 145 -7.70 -1.38 -17.44
C SER A 145 -6.54 -2.38 -17.44
N ILE A 146 -5.45 -2.09 -18.19
CA ILE A 146 -4.30 -3.00 -18.28
C ILE A 146 -3.63 -3.19 -16.92
N PHE A 147 -3.30 -2.10 -16.24
CA PHE A 147 -2.54 -2.19 -14.98
C PHE A 147 -3.39 -2.66 -13.81
N SER A 148 -4.68 -2.35 -13.78
CA SER A 148 -5.59 -2.94 -12.79
C SER A 148 -5.82 -4.43 -13.02
N ALA A 149 -5.84 -4.88 -14.27
CA ALA A 149 -5.88 -6.30 -14.57
C ALA A 149 -4.61 -7.05 -14.10
N LEU A 150 -3.50 -6.34 -13.87
CA LEU A 150 -2.26 -6.89 -13.33
C LEU A 150 -2.17 -6.85 -11.80
N GLU A 151 -3.04 -6.12 -11.10
CA GLU A 151 -3.07 -6.02 -9.63
C GLU A 151 -3.14 -7.36 -8.89
N PRO A 152 -3.80 -8.42 -9.38
CA PRO A 152 -3.74 -9.73 -8.75
C PRO A 152 -2.32 -10.26 -8.56
N ILE A 153 -1.35 -9.86 -9.38
CA ILE A 153 0.01 -10.40 -9.39
C ILE A 153 0.78 -10.08 -8.10
N PRO A 154 0.90 -8.80 -7.64
CA PRO A 154 1.59 -8.50 -6.38
C PRO A 154 0.90 -9.15 -5.17
N PHE A 155 -0.41 -9.21 -5.13
CA PHE A 155 -1.15 -9.83 -4.04
C PHE A 155 -1.01 -11.35 -4.03
N PHE A 156 -1.00 -11.98 -5.22
CA PHE A 156 -0.66 -13.40 -5.34
C PHE A 156 0.78 -13.66 -4.87
N ALA A 157 1.72 -12.80 -5.25
CA ALA A 157 3.10 -12.89 -4.75
C ALA A 157 3.19 -12.79 -3.23
N MET A 158 2.41 -11.92 -2.58
CA MET A 158 2.30 -11.86 -1.11
C MET A 158 1.78 -13.17 -0.51
N THR A 159 0.77 -13.77 -1.13
CA THR A 159 0.22 -15.06 -0.69
C THR A 159 1.26 -16.16 -0.79
N VAL A 160 1.88 -16.33 -1.97
CA VAL A 160 2.94 -17.31 -2.20
C VAL A 160 4.11 -17.10 -1.24
N PHE A 161 4.49 -15.84 -1.01
CA PHE A 161 5.52 -15.49 -0.04
C PHE A 161 5.18 -15.99 1.37
N ALA A 162 3.98 -15.69 1.88
CA ALA A 162 3.57 -16.10 3.22
C ALA A 162 3.56 -17.62 3.36
N PHE A 163 2.95 -18.34 2.42
CA PHE A 163 2.90 -19.82 2.44
C PHE A 163 4.29 -20.44 2.31
N ASN A 164 5.14 -19.92 1.41
CA ASN A 164 6.50 -20.42 1.23
C ASN A 164 7.34 -20.25 2.51
N MET A 165 7.24 -19.09 3.17
CA MET A 165 7.99 -18.84 4.41
C MET A 165 7.51 -19.75 5.55
N VAL A 166 6.21 -19.94 5.69
CA VAL A 166 5.66 -20.85 6.71
C VAL A 166 6.04 -22.31 6.42
N ASN A 167 6.04 -22.73 5.14
CA ASN A 167 6.46 -24.06 4.77
C ASN A 167 7.97 -24.31 4.99
N ARG A 168 8.80 -23.29 4.82
CA ARG A 168 10.26 -23.33 5.06
C ARG A 168 10.67 -23.04 6.49
N ARG A 169 9.71 -22.90 7.43
CA ARG A 169 10.02 -22.56 8.81
C ARG A 169 11.02 -23.51 9.42
N ARG A 170 11.99 -22.96 10.14
CA ARG A 170 13.03 -23.73 10.84
C ARG A 170 12.64 -24.13 12.26
N ARG A 171 11.52 -23.56 12.75
CA ARG A 171 11.01 -23.84 14.10
C ARG A 171 9.49 -23.65 14.13
N GLU A 172 8.84 -24.32 15.04
CA GLU A 172 7.46 -24.02 15.36
C GLU A 172 7.40 -22.79 16.28
N HIS A 173 6.54 -21.85 15.94
CA HIS A 173 6.29 -20.69 16.77
C HIS A 173 5.14 -21.00 17.74
N PRO A 174 5.28 -20.68 19.05
CA PRO A 174 4.24 -20.97 20.04
C PRO A 174 2.92 -20.26 19.74
N ASN A 175 2.98 -19.06 19.15
CA ASN A 175 1.80 -18.31 18.73
C ASN A 175 1.35 -18.73 17.32
N LYS A 176 0.58 -19.82 17.25
CA LYS A 176 0.01 -20.31 15.99
C LYS A 176 -0.99 -19.33 15.35
N ALA A 177 -1.67 -18.54 16.17
CA ALA A 177 -2.60 -17.53 15.68
C ALA A 177 -1.87 -16.47 14.84
N ALA A 178 -0.69 -15.99 15.24
CA ALA A 178 0.11 -15.05 14.46
C ALA A 178 0.49 -15.63 13.09
N VAL A 179 0.82 -16.91 13.01
CA VAL A 179 1.13 -17.59 11.74
C VAL A 179 -0.12 -17.67 10.85
N LEU A 180 -1.27 -18.03 11.43
CA LEU A 180 -2.55 -18.11 10.69
C LEU A 180 -2.98 -16.73 10.17
N TRP A 181 -2.82 -15.68 10.98
CA TRP A 181 -3.09 -14.31 10.53
C TRP A 181 -2.17 -13.88 9.40
N ALA A 182 -0.89 -14.21 9.45
CA ALA A 182 0.05 -13.90 8.34
C ALA A 182 -0.37 -14.60 7.03
N LEU A 183 -0.78 -15.87 7.10
CA LEU A 183 -1.30 -16.59 5.94
C LEU A 183 -2.63 -16.01 5.47
N GLY A 184 -3.55 -15.74 6.40
CA GLY A 184 -4.86 -15.14 6.10
C GLY A 184 -4.74 -13.76 5.46
N THR A 185 -3.80 -12.93 5.93
CA THR A 185 -3.50 -11.63 5.31
C THR A 185 -3.11 -11.77 3.85
N GLY A 186 -2.22 -12.72 3.51
CA GLY A 186 -1.84 -12.99 2.14
C GLY A 186 -3.05 -13.40 1.26
N VAL A 187 -3.86 -14.35 1.75
CA VAL A 187 -5.05 -14.83 1.03
C VAL A 187 -6.07 -13.71 0.83
N MET A 188 -6.35 -12.92 1.88
CA MET A 188 -7.33 -11.84 1.81
C MET A 188 -6.84 -10.67 0.95
N ALA A 189 -5.54 -10.39 0.93
CA ALA A 189 -4.96 -9.41 0.00
C ALA A 189 -5.18 -9.84 -1.46
N PHE A 190 -4.93 -11.10 -1.78
CA PHE A 190 -5.17 -11.62 -3.12
C PHE A 190 -6.65 -11.61 -3.52
N LEU A 191 -7.54 -12.14 -2.66
CA LEU A 191 -8.97 -12.23 -2.96
C LEU A 191 -9.67 -10.86 -2.86
N GLY A 192 -9.36 -10.09 -1.81
CA GLY A 192 -10.03 -8.83 -1.53
C GLY A 192 -9.53 -7.67 -2.39
N ALA A 193 -8.23 -7.49 -2.56
CA ALA A 193 -7.67 -6.41 -3.36
C ALA A 193 -7.38 -6.87 -4.80
N GLY A 194 -6.58 -7.93 -4.98
CA GLY A 194 -6.16 -8.37 -6.30
C GLY A 194 -7.32 -8.79 -7.21
N VAL A 195 -8.16 -9.74 -6.77
CA VAL A 195 -9.28 -10.24 -7.59
C VAL A 195 -10.34 -9.17 -7.79
N TRP A 196 -10.66 -8.38 -6.74
CA TRP A 196 -11.61 -7.28 -6.88
C TRP A 196 -11.09 -6.18 -7.79
N GLY A 197 -9.81 -5.80 -7.69
CA GLY A 197 -9.18 -4.84 -8.60
C GLY A 197 -9.34 -5.28 -10.06
N PHE A 198 -9.08 -6.55 -10.36
CA PHE A 198 -9.31 -7.11 -11.68
C PHE A 198 -10.79 -7.02 -12.11
N LEU A 199 -11.72 -7.41 -11.24
CA LEU A 199 -13.16 -7.40 -11.58
C LEU A 199 -13.70 -5.99 -11.86
N HIS A 200 -13.11 -4.96 -11.25
CA HIS A 200 -13.49 -3.56 -11.52
C HIS A 200 -13.10 -3.09 -12.93
N THR A 201 -12.28 -3.84 -13.66
CA THR A 201 -11.88 -3.51 -15.04
C THR A 201 -12.77 -4.11 -16.11
N LEU A 202 -13.70 -4.98 -15.71
CA LEU A 202 -14.68 -5.64 -16.58
C LEU A 202 -15.97 -4.82 -16.67
#